data_9e3b0af7fdc0693fa3a95e40383376da
#
_entry.id   9e3b0af7fdc0693fa3a95e40383376da
#
_cell.length_a   1.000
_cell.length_b   1.000
_cell.length_c   1.000
_cell.angle_alpha   90.00
_cell.angle_beta   90.00
_cell.angle_gamma   90.00
#
_symmetry.space_group_name_H-M   'P 1'
#
loop_
_entity.id
_entity.type
_entity.pdbx_description
1 polymer ?
#
loop_
_entity_poly.entity_id
_entity_poly.type
_entity_poly.pdbx_seq_one_letter_code
_entity_poly.pdbx_strand_id
1 'polypeptide(L)'
;FVLPLRLGKLAALLTVAYAVGVSTMLFQTLTNNPILTPSILGFDSLYIFLQTLLVFVLGGAGYSQLPPAGKFGFELVAMMGGSVLLFFILMKQGGRDLARMILIGVIFGVLFRSLSSLLQRMIDPEEFAVAQAYTFASFNTVNQKLLGIGAAVIAASVFFVWRERHRLDVYMLGRDQ
;
A
#
# COMPACT_ATOMS: atom_id res chain seq x y z
N PHE A 1 -3.14 -21.25 25.86
CA PHE A 1 -3.89 -21.02 24.59
C PHE A 1 -3.90 -19.56 24.12
N VAL A 2 -3.88 -18.59 25.04
CA VAL A 2 -3.97 -17.14 24.72
C VAL A 2 -2.63 -16.54 24.28
N LEU A 3 -1.51 -17.08 24.78
CA LEU A 3 -0.16 -16.52 24.54
C LEU A 3 0.25 -16.57 23.06
N PRO A 4 0.13 -17.68 22.31
CA PRO A 4 0.49 -17.74 20.90
C PRO A 4 -0.36 -16.83 20.01
N LEU A 5 -1.64 -16.63 20.35
CA LEU A 5 -2.51 -15.69 19.63
C LEU A 5 -2.07 -14.23 19.83
N ARG A 6 -1.67 -13.86 21.05
CA ARG A 6 -1.17 -12.51 21.35
C ARG A 6 0.19 -12.25 20.70
N LEU A 7 1.07 -13.26 20.71
CA LEU A 7 2.37 -13.17 20.02
C LEU A 7 2.20 -13.01 18.50
N GLY A 8 1.27 -13.72 17.88
CA GLY A 8 0.96 -13.57 16.47
C GLY A 8 0.45 -12.16 16.12
N LYS A 9 -0.43 -11.59 16.95
CA LYS A 9 -0.90 -10.22 16.77
C LYS A 9 0.23 -9.19 16.93
N LEU A 10 1.08 -9.38 17.95
CA LEU A 10 2.23 -8.52 18.19
C LEU A 10 3.22 -8.58 17.01
N ALA A 11 3.53 -9.79 16.54
CA ALA A 11 4.40 -9.98 15.37
C ALA A 11 3.84 -9.29 14.13
N ALA A 12 2.52 -9.41 13.88
CA ALA A 12 1.88 -8.72 12.76
C ALA A 12 1.99 -7.20 12.87
N LEU A 13 1.71 -6.64 14.06
CA LEU A 13 1.84 -5.21 14.32
C LEU A 13 3.27 -4.70 14.10
N LEU A 14 4.26 -5.41 14.63
CA LEU A 14 5.67 -5.05 14.46
C LEU A 14 6.11 -5.14 12.99
N THR A 15 5.67 -6.18 12.28
CA THR A 15 5.97 -6.35 10.85
C THR A 15 5.41 -5.20 10.02
N VAL A 16 4.14 -4.82 10.24
CA VAL A 16 3.50 -3.72 9.54
C VAL A 16 4.15 -2.39 9.92
N ALA A 17 4.38 -2.13 11.21
CA ALA A 17 5.02 -0.90 11.67
C ALA A 17 6.42 -0.72 11.06
N TYR A 18 7.21 -1.79 11.00
CA TYR A 18 8.52 -1.79 10.37
C TYR A 18 8.43 -1.50 8.86
N ALA A 19 7.52 -2.17 8.15
CA ALA A 19 7.32 -1.96 6.72
C ALA A 19 6.91 -0.51 6.40
N VAL A 20 5.96 0.04 7.16
CA VAL A 20 5.51 1.43 7.01
C VAL A 20 6.66 2.41 7.30
N GLY A 21 7.41 2.19 8.38
CA GLY A 21 8.55 3.03 8.74
C GLY A 21 9.62 3.05 7.65
N VAL A 22 10.05 1.88 7.18
CA VAL A 22 11.07 1.76 6.13
C VAL A 22 10.58 2.38 4.81
N SER A 23 9.35 2.08 4.39
CA SER A 23 8.80 2.65 3.14
C SER A 23 8.69 4.17 3.19
N THR A 24 8.30 4.71 4.34
CA THR A 24 8.21 6.17 4.55
C THR A 24 9.58 6.82 4.50
N MET A 25 10.58 6.25 5.20
CA MET A 25 11.95 6.77 5.15
C MET A 25 12.54 6.74 3.74
N LEU A 26 12.36 5.64 3.02
CA LEU A 26 12.79 5.52 1.64
C LEU A 26 12.15 6.58 0.75
N PHE A 27 10.85 6.76 0.91
CA PHE A 27 10.11 7.75 0.14
C PHE A 27 10.60 9.17 0.42
N GLN A 28 10.83 9.52 1.69
CA GLN A 28 11.40 10.80 2.12
C GLN A 28 12.80 11.01 1.56
N THR A 29 13.63 9.97 1.55
CA THR A 29 14.98 10.00 0.96
C THR A 29 14.92 10.26 -0.55
N LEU A 30 14.08 9.52 -1.29
CA LEU A 30 13.95 9.66 -2.74
C LEU A 30 13.40 11.03 -3.17
N THR A 31 12.51 11.60 -2.36
CA THR A 31 11.90 12.90 -2.61
C THR A 31 12.69 14.06 -2.01
N ASN A 32 13.74 13.77 -1.24
CA ASN A 32 14.54 14.75 -0.49
C ASN A 32 13.65 15.68 0.36
N ASN A 33 12.58 15.11 0.96
CA ASN A 33 11.63 15.87 1.76
C ASN A 33 11.14 15.05 2.96
N PRO A 34 11.48 15.45 4.21
CA PRO A 34 11.12 14.71 5.42
C PRO A 34 9.63 14.77 5.77
N ILE A 35 8.86 15.66 5.15
CA ILE A 35 7.42 15.81 5.43
C ILE A 35 6.58 14.92 4.51
N LEU A 36 7.12 14.53 3.35
CA LEU A 36 6.39 13.75 2.36
C LEU A 36 6.24 12.29 2.80
N THR A 37 5.00 11.82 2.78
CA THR A 37 4.67 10.41 3.00
C THR A 37 3.90 9.85 1.80
N PRO A 38 3.95 8.54 1.53
CA PRO A 38 3.15 7.93 0.47
C PRO A 38 1.64 8.22 0.57
N SER A 39 1.11 8.31 1.79
CA SER A 39 -0.30 8.65 2.05
C SER A 39 -0.72 9.98 1.44
N ILE A 40 0.11 11.02 1.58
CA ILE A 40 -0.18 12.37 1.05
C ILE A 40 -0.31 12.33 -0.48
N LEU A 41 0.42 11.44 -1.15
CA LEU A 41 0.41 11.30 -2.59
C LEU A 41 -0.67 10.36 -3.13
N GLY A 42 -1.62 9.96 -2.30
CA GLY A 42 -2.80 9.23 -2.73
C GLY A 42 -2.66 7.70 -2.78
N PHE A 43 -1.56 7.12 -2.24
CA PHE A 43 -1.38 5.67 -2.20
C PHE A 43 -2.46 4.97 -1.34
N ASP A 44 -2.91 5.59 -0.26
CA ASP A 44 -4.03 5.09 0.56
C ASP A 44 -5.34 5.07 -0.23
N SER A 45 -5.57 6.12 -1.03
CA SER A 45 -6.75 6.22 -1.89
C SER A 45 -6.71 5.20 -3.03
N LEU A 46 -5.52 4.92 -3.57
CA LEU A 46 -5.30 3.85 -4.53
C LEU A 46 -5.65 2.49 -3.94
N TYR A 47 -5.25 2.21 -2.68
CA TYR A 47 -5.60 0.97 -1.99
C TYR A 47 -7.12 0.81 -1.87
N ILE A 48 -7.82 1.83 -1.39
CA ILE A 48 -9.28 1.82 -1.26
C ILE A 48 -9.94 1.59 -2.63
N PHE A 49 -9.45 2.26 -3.67
CA PHE A 49 -9.95 2.11 -5.02
C PHE A 49 -9.76 0.68 -5.55
N LEU A 50 -8.57 0.10 -5.39
CA LEU A 50 -8.29 -1.26 -5.83
C LEU A 50 -9.15 -2.30 -5.09
N GLN A 51 -9.30 -2.15 -3.77
CA GLN A 51 -10.17 -3.04 -2.98
C GLN A 51 -11.63 -2.96 -3.43
N THR A 52 -12.14 -1.75 -3.62
CA THR A 52 -13.51 -1.54 -4.10
C THR A 52 -13.71 -2.10 -5.51
N LEU A 53 -12.73 -1.88 -6.40
CA LEU A 53 -12.75 -2.40 -7.77
C LEU A 53 -12.74 -3.94 -7.79
N LEU A 54 -11.96 -4.57 -6.93
CA LEU A 54 -11.92 -6.03 -6.81
C LEU A 54 -13.26 -6.61 -6.40
N VAL A 55 -13.89 -6.02 -5.39
CA VAL A 55 -15.23 -6.45 -4.96
C VAL A 55 -16.25 -6.18 -6.04
N PHE A 56 -16.18 -5.05 -6.75
CA PHE A 56 -17.08 -4.72 -7.85
C PHE A 56 -16.98 -5.72 -9.02
N VAL A 57 -15.75 -6.12 -9.39
CA VAL A 57 -15.54 -7.03 -10.55
C VAL A 57 -15.85 -8.47 -10.21
N LEU A 58 -15.49 -8.95 -9.02
CA LEU A 58 -15.66 -10.34 -8.62
C LEU A 58 -16.99 -10.62 -7.93
N GLY A 59 -17.71 -9.57 -7.53
CA GLY A 59 -18.84 -9.65 -6.62
C GLY A 59 -18.41 -9.96 -5.19
N GLY A 60 -19.18 -9.53 -4.21
CA GLY A 60 -18.86 -9.77 -2.78
C GLY A 60 -18.77 -11.26 -2.44
N ALA A 61 -19.65 -12.08 -3.00
CA ALA A 61 -19.63 -13.53 -2.83
C ALA A 61 -18.41 -14.18 -3.50
N GLY A 62 -18.08 -13.80 -4.73
CA GLY A 62 -16.92 -14.30 -5.46
C GLY A 62 -15.60 -13.94 -4.75
N TYR A 63 -15.52 -12.69 -4.29
CA TYR A 63 -14.34 -12.22 -3.55
C TYR A 63 -14.15 -12.93 -2.21
N SER A 64 -15.23 -13.22 -1.47
CA SER A 64 -15.15 -13.93 -0.17
C SER A 64 -14.79 -15.42 -0.33
N GLN A 65 -15.13 -16.06 -1.44
CA GLN A 65 -14.85 -17.47 -1.71
C GLN A 65 -13.41 -17.73 -2.19
N LEU A 66 -12.66 -16.69 -2.54
CA LEU A 66 -11.26 -16.85 -2.94
C LEU A 66 -10.43 -17.44 -1.78
N PRO A 67 -9.54 -18.40 -2.08
CA PRO A 67 -8.66 -18.94 -1.06
C PRO A 67 -7.76 -17.79 -0.52
N PRO A 68 -7.50 -17.73 0.80
CA PRO A 68 -6.77 -16.62 1.43
C PRO A 68 -5.41 -16.31 0.79
N ALA A 69 -4.69 -17.33 0.34
CA ALA A 69 -3.39 -17.17 -0.33
C ALA A 69 -3.53 -16.57 -1.73
N GLY A 70 -4.53 -17.00 -2.51
CA GLY A 70 -4.81 -16.46 -3.84
C GLY A 70 -5.24 -15.00 -3.78
N LYS A 71 -6.12 -14.67 -2.83
CA LYS A 71 -6.57 -13.32 -2.55
C LYS A 71 -5.40 -12.40 -2.19
N PHE A 72 -4.59 -12.80 -1.21
CA PHE A 72 -3.39 -12.07 -0.80
C PHE A 72 -2.41 -11.85 -1.96
N GLY A 73 -2.15 -12.88 -2.78
CA GLY A 73 -1.28 -12.78 -3.94
C GLY A 73 -1.81 -11.81 -5.00
N PHE A 74 -3.11 -11.85 -5.27
CA PHE A 74 -3.75 -10.96 -6.24
C PHE A 74 -3.74 -9.50 -5.76
N GLU A 75 -4.10 -9.26 -4.50
CA GLU A 75 -4.05 -7.94 -3.87
C GLU A 75 -2.63 -7.37 -3.86
N LEU A 76 -1.63 -8.20 -3.54
CA LEU A 76 -0.22 -7.82 -3.55
C LEU A 76 0.22 -7.35 -4.95
N VAL A 77 -0.06 -8.16 -5.98
CA VAL A 77 0.30 -7.83 -7.37
C VAL A 77 -0.42 -6.58 -7.85
N ALA A 78 -1.71 -6.45 -7.58
CA ALA A 78 -2.51 -5.27 -7.96
C ALA A 78 -1.98 -4.00 -7.28
N MET A 79 -1.69 -4.08 -5.96
CA MET A 79 -1.12 -2.95 -5.22
C MET A 79 0.29 -2.59 -5.67
N MET A 80 1.15 -3.58 -5.90
CA MET A 80 2.50 -3.31 -6.41
C MET A 80 2.45 -2.67 -7.79
N GLY A 81 1.66 -3.22 -8.71
CA GLY A 81 1.48 -2.66 -10.05
C GLY A 81 0.91 -1.26 -10.03
N GLY A 82 -0.17 -1.04 -9.28
CA GLY A 82 -0.79 0.27 -9.12
C GLY A 82 0.14 1.30 -8.46
N SER A 83 0.88 0.89 -7.45
CA SER A 83 1.85 1.77 -6.76
C SER A 83 3.03 2.15 -7.66
N VAL A 84 3.58 1.21 -8.43
CA VAL A 84 4.65 1.48 -9.39
C VAL A 84 4.16 2.42 -10.49
N LEU A 85 2.95 2.20 -11.00
CA LEU A 85 2.34 3.06 -12.01
C LEU A 85 2.16 4.49 -11.47
N LEU A 86 1.57 4.63 -10.28
CA LEU A 86 1.35 5.92 -9.65
C LEU A 86 2.68 6.63 -9.38
N PHE A 87 3.67 5.92 -8.83
CA PHE A 87 5.00 6.47 -8.59
C PHE A 87 5.66 6.95 -9.89
N PHE A 88 5.55 6.17 -10.97
CA PHE A 88 6.08 6.55 -12.27
C PHE A 88 5.42 7.81 -12.83
N ILE A 89 4.09 7.93 -12.70
CA ILE A 89 3.35 9.13 -13.12
C ILE A 89 3.80 10.35 -12.31
N LEU A 90 3.89 10.20 -10.98
CA LEU A 90 4.34 11.27 -10.08
C LEU A 90 5.74 11.75 -10.42
N MET A 91 6.68 10.84 -10.65
CA MET A 91 8.06 11.17 -10.99
C MET A 91 8.17 11.80 -12.38
N LYS A 92 7.43 11.29 -13.37
CA LYS A 92 7.46 11.83 -14.74
C LYS A 92 6.86 13.22 -14.85
N GLN A 93 5.76 13.50 -14.17
CA GLN A 93 5.03 14.76 -14.25
C GLN A 93 5.46 15.78 -13.20
N GLY A 94 5.79 15.32 -11.98
CA GLY A 94 6.28 16.15 -10.89
C GLY A 94 7.72 16.66 -11.13
N GLY A 95 8.54 15.85 -11.81
CA GLY A 95 9.93 16.17 -12.08
C GLY A 95 10.71 16.51 -10.80
N ARG A 96 11.41 17.65 -10.81
CA ARG A 96 12.16 18.19 -9.67
C ARG A 96 11.34 19.13 -8.79
N ASP A 97 10.09 19.43 -9.17
CA ASP A 97 9.23 20.38 -8.46
C ASP A 97 8.33 19.61 -7.45
N LEU A 98 8.68 19.73 -6.19
CA LEU A 98 7.95 19.09 -5.07
C LEU A 98 6.49 19.56 -4.98
N ALA A 99 6.24 20.87 -5.19
CA ALA A 99 4.89 21.40 -5.12
C ALA A 99 4.01 20.80 -6.20
N ARG A 100 4.55 20.64 -7.41
CA ARG A 100 3.86 19.98 -8.52
C ARG A 100 3.62 18.50 -8.23
N MET A 101 4.59 17.78 -7.65
CA MET A 101 4.45 16.38 -7.29
C MET A 101 3.34 16.18 -6.24
N ILE A 102 3.29 17.02 -5.20
CA ILE A 102 2.24 17.00 -4.19
C ILE A 102 0.88 17.29 -4.82
N LEU A 103 0.79 18.33 -5.66
CA LEU A 103 -0.45 18.70 -6.34
C LEU A 103 -1.00 17.52 -7.17
N ILE A 104 -0.15 16.89 -7.97
CA ILE A 104 -0.53 15.73 -8.78
C ILE A 104 -0.98 14.57 -7.87
N GLY A 105 -0.26 14.30 -6.78
CA GLY A 105 -0.62 13.26 -5.83
C GLY A 105 -1.99 13.48 -5.17
N VAL A 106 -2.26 14.72 -4.76
CA VAL A 106 -3.57 15.09 -4.19
C VAL A 106 -4.68 14.93 -5.23
N ILE A 107 -4.45 15.34 -6.49
CA ILE A 107 -5.43 15.17 -7.58
C ILE A 107 -5.74 13.68 -7.79
N PHE A 108 -4.72 12.82 -7.87
CA PHE A 108 -4.93 11.37 -7.99
C PHE A 108 -5.62 10.79 -6.75
N GLY A 109 -5.28 11.26 -5.55
CA GLY A 109 -5.94 10.86 -4.32
C GLY A 109 -7.44 11.17 -4.32
N VAL A 110 -7.82 12.38 -4.77
CA VAL A 110 -9.23 12.77 -4.92
C VAL A 110 -9.91 11.95 -6.02
N LEU A 111 -9.23 11.74 -7.15
CA LEU A 111 -9.74 10.94 -8.27
C LEU A 111 -10.07 9.51 -7.82
N PHE A 112 -9.12 8.83 -7.15
CA PHE A 112 -9.34 7.46 -6.66
C PHE A 112 -10.48 7.37 -5.64
N ARG A 113 -10.59 8.34 -4.71
CA ARG A 113 -11.72 8.40 -3.77
C ARG A 113 -13.06 8.58 -4.48
N SER A 114 -13.09 9.46 -5.47
CA SER A 114 -14.31 9.72 -6.26
C SER A 114 -14.73 8.49 -7.05
N LEU A 115 -13.78 7.79 -7.70
CA LEU A 115 -14.03 6.54 -8.40
C LEU A 115 -14.49 5.44 -7.43
N SER A 116 -13.85 5.32 -6.25
CA SER A 116 -14.29 4.37 -5.21
C SER A 116 -15.73 4.65 -4.78
N SER A 117 -16.06 5.93 -4.52
CA SER A 117 -17.42 6.31 -4.15
C SER A 117 -18.44 6.04 -5.24
N LEU A 118 -18.05 6.20 -6.51
CA LEU A 118 -18.90 5.85 -7.65
C LEU A 118 -19.15 4.34 -7.69
N LEU A 119 -18.11 3.52 -7.62
CA LEU A 119 -18.22 2.07 -7.61
C LEU A 119 -19.06 1.57 -6.43
N GLN A 120 -18.84 2.14 -5.23
CA GLN A 120 -19.59 1.78 -4.02
C GLN A 120 -21.10 2.03 -4.15
N ARG A 121 -21.51 3.00 -4.96
CA ARG A 121 -22.93 3.26 -5.23
C ARG A 121 -23.55 2.29 -6.25
N MET A 122 -22.70 1.62 -7.03
CA MET A 122 -23.11 0.62 -8.03
C MET A 122 -23.12 -0.80 -7.48
N ILE A 123 -22.47 -1.02 -6.33
CA ILE A 123 -22.40 -2.31 -5.64
C ILE A 123 -23.69 -2.49 -4.81
N ASP A 124 -24.19 -3.73 -4.75
CA ASP A 124 -25.33 -4.07 -3.90
C ASP A 124 -25.00 -3.83 -2.40
N PRO A 125 -25.98 -3.43 -1.57
CA PRO A 125 -25.75 -3.10 -0.16
C PRO A 125 -25.05 -4.20 0.66
N GLU A 126 -25.33 -5.47 0.35
CA GLU A 126 -24.69 -6.62 1.01
C GLU A 126 -23.21 -6.74 0.63
N GLU A 127 -22.89 -6.52 -0.64
CA GLU A 127 -21.51 -6.52 -1.15
C GLU A 127 -20.72 -5.31 -0.69
N PHE A 128 -21.39 -4.16 -0.50
CA PHE A 128 -20.76 -2.97 0.07
C PHE A 128 -20.25 -3.23 1.49
N ALA A 129 -21.01 -3.96 2.32
CA ALA A 129 -20.55 -4.35 3.65
C ALA A 129 -19.26 -5.19 3.61
N VAL A 130 -19.14 -6.08 2.61
CA VAL A 130 -17.92 -6.87 2.36
C VAL A 130 -16.76 -5.95 1.98
N ALA A 131 -16.94 -5.05 1.02
CA ALA A 131 -15.91 -4.08 0.61
C ALA A 131 -15.42 -3.23 1.78
N GLN A 132 -16.34 -2.76 2.60
CA GLN A 132 -16.04 -1.96 3.79
C GLN A 132 -15.22 -2.74 4.82
N ALA A 133 -15.54 -4.00 5.06
CA ALA A 133 -14.81 -4.85 6.00
C ALA A 133 -13.35 -5.06 5.59
N TYR A 134 -13.06 -5.12 4.30
CA TYR A 134 -11.70 -5.30 3.79
C TYR A 134 -10.91 -3.99 3.62
N THR A 135 -11.57 -2.85 3.66
CA THR A 135 -10.90 -1.53 3.61
C THR A 135 -10.12 -1.24 4.89
N PHE A 136 -10.57 -1.77 6.02
CA PHE A 136 -9.91 -1.54 7.32
C PHE A 136 -8.99 -2.70 7.71
N ALA A 137 -7.76 -2.36 8.13
CA ALA A 137 -6.84 -3.34 8.67
C ALA A 137 -7.40 -3.96 9.96
N SER A 138 -7.47 -5.29 10.01
CA SER A 138 -7.89 -6.03 11.20
C SER A 138 -6.78 -6.95 11.70
N PHE A 139 -6.38 -6.74 12.95
CA PHE A 139 -5.41 -7.60 13.64
C PHE A 139 -6.09 -8.64 14.56
N ASN A 140 -7.42 -8.78 14.47
CA ASN A 140 -8.16 -9.71 15.32
C ASN A 140 -7.93 -11.17 14.93
N THR A 141 -7.83 -11.43 13.62
CA THR A 141 -7.56 -12.76 13.06
C THR A 141 -6.34 -12.69 12.16
N VAL A 142 -5.19 -13.14 12.67
CA VAL A 142 -3.93 -13.13 11.90
C VAL A 142 -3.69 -14.53 11.34
N ASN A 143 -3.64 -14.64 10.03
CA ASN A 143 -3.21 -15.86 9.36
C ASN A 143 -1.68 -15.94 9.40
N GLN A 144 -1.15 -16.84 10.23
CA GLN A 144 0.29 -16.98 10.45
C GLN A 144 1.07 -17.34 9.18
N LYS A 145 0.47 -18.09 8.24
CA LYS A 145 1.11 -18.43 6.97
C LYS A 145 1.27 -17.18 6.09
N LEU A 146 0.22 -16.37 5.99
CA LEU A 146 0.26 -15.13 5.21
C LEU A 146 1.17 -14.08 5.87
N LEU A 147 1.21 -14.03 7.20
CA LEU A 147 2.16 -13.19 7.93
C LEU A 147 3.61 -13.58 7.59
N GLY A 148 3.92 -14.88 7.56
CA GLY A 148 5.24 -15.37 7.19
C GLY A 148 5.63 -14.98 5.76
N ILE A 149 4.71 -15.10 4.79
CA ILE A 149 4.94 -14.67 3.40
C ILE A 149 5.14 -13.16 3.33
N GLY A 150 4.29 -12.38 3.99
CA GLY A 150 4.42 -10.92 4.05
C GLY A 150 5.75 -10.46 4.66
N ALA A 151 6.14 -11.06 5.78
CA ALA A 151 7.42 -10.79 6.42
C ALA A 151 8.61 -11.14 5.51
N ALA A 152 8.55 -12.24 4.76
CA ALA A 152 9.58 -12.61 3.79
C ALA A 152 9.69 -11.60 2.64
N VAL A 153 8.56 -11.12 2.10
CA VAL A 153 8.53 -10.08 1.06
C VAL A 153 9.13 -8.79 1.57
N ILE A 154 8.78 -8.36 2.79
CA ILE A 154 9.33 -7.17 3.43
C ILE A 154 10.84 -7.33 3.64
N ALA A 155 11.28 -8.47 4.17
CA ALA A 155 12.71 -8.74 4.38
C ALA A 155 13.50 -8.73 3.07
N ALA A 156 12.97 -9.31 2.00
CA ALA A 156 13.57 -9.25 0.67
C ALA A 156 13.66 -7.80 0.16
N SER A 157 12.58 -7.02 0.29
CA SER A 157 12.57 -5.61 -0.10
C SER A 157 13.61 -4.79 0.66
N VAL A 158 13.70 -4.98 1.99
CA VAL A 158 14.69 -4.31 2.84
C VAL A 158 16.12 -4.74 2.47
N PHE A 159 16.33 -6.01 2.15
CA PHE A 159 17.63 -6.50 1.69
C PHE A 159 18.07 -5.82 0.40
N PHE A 160 17.16 -5.68 -0.59
CA PHE A 160 17.44 -4.93 -1.81
C PHE A 160 17.80 -3.48 -1.54
N VAL A 161 17.04 -2.80 -0.70
CA VAL A 161 17.31 -1.41 -0.29
C VAL A 161 18.66 -1.29 0.40
N TRP A 162 18.97 -2.21 1.32
CA TRP A 162 20.24 -2.21 2.02
C TRP A 162 21.44 -2.44 1.08
N ARG A 163 21.25 -3.27 0.05
CA ARG A 163 22.25 -3.48 -1.00
C ARG A 163 22.53 -2.20 -1.80
N GLU A 164 21.49 -1.40 -2.06
CA GLU A 164 21.58 -0.17 -2.85
C GLU A 164 21.84 1.09 -1.99
N ARG A 165 22.09 0.94 -0.69
CA ARG A 165 22.26 2.05 0.27
C ARG A 165 23.30 3.09 -0.19
N HIS A 166 24.43 2.65 -0.76
CA HIS A 166 25.47 3.55 -1.25
C HIS A 166 25.00 4.44 -2.40
N ARG A 167 24.12 3.95 -3.25
CA ARG A 167 23.51 4.76 -4.32
C ARG A 167 22.53 5.78 -3.75
N LEU A 168 21.80 5.41 -2.71
CA LEU A 168 20.88 6.31 -2.02
C LEU A 168 21.65 7.44 -1.31
N ASP A 169 22.77 7.13 -0.67
CA ASP A 169 23.64 8.12 -0.02
C ASP A 169 24.22 9.12 -1.05
N VAL A 170 24.67 8.62 -2.20
CA VAL A 170 25.16 9.47 -3.31
C VAL A 170 24.04 10.35 -3.88
N TYR A 171 22.81 9.83 -3.94
CA TYR A 171 21.66 10.60 -4.40
C TYR A 171 21.34 11.80 -3.48
N MET A 172 21.54 11.63 -2.18
CA MET A 172 21.38 12.72 -1.20
C MET A 172 22.47 13.79 -1.33
N LEU A 173 23.71 13.37 -1.63
CA LEU A 173 24.89 14.28 -1.71
C LEU A 173 25.01 14.99 -3.06
N GLY A 174 24.48 14.43 -4.15
CA GLY A 174 24.72 14.93 -5.53
C GLY A 174 23.67 15.86 -6.08
N ARG A 175 22.72 16.35 -5.31
CA ARG A 175 21.61 17.17 -5.81
C ARG A 175 21.84 18.69 -5.70
N ASP A 176 22.93 19.10 -5.08
CA ASP A 176 23.29 20.52 -4.87
C ASP A 176 24.48 20.99 -5.74
N GLN A 177 24.77 20.31 -6.87
CA GLN A 177 25.72 20.79 -7.90
C GLN A 177 25.05 20.92 -9.24
#